data_80de5b33160f18f3e5cd6c2c2ac4d0b4
#
_entry.id   80de5b33160f18f3e5cd6c2c2ac4d0b4
#
_cell.length_a   1.000
_cell.length_b   1.000
_cell.length_c   1.000
_cell.angle_alpha   90.00
_cell.angle_beta   90.00
_cell.angle_gamma   90.00
#
_symmetry.space_group_name_H-M   'P 1'
#
loop_
_entity.id
_entity.type
_entity.pdbx_description
1 polymer ?
#
loop_
_entity_poly.entity_id
_entity_poly.type
_entity_poly.pdbx_seq_one_letter_code
_entity_poly.pdbx_strand_id
1 'polypeptide(L)'
;MTGFGKVTAELPSKKVTVEIKALNSKQLDLSTRIPSIYKDKEMELRSLLLQSLERGKVEFNIFIEYIGKDTPTQINLAAVENYYNQIKEIAEKLNISVPNDWFQTLLRMPDAIKSETVEPDESEWGVVLETVKDAIKHLCDFRIQEGAMLQKLFEQKIANIATLLKDCLLYTSPSPRD
;
A
#
# COMPACT_ATOMS: atom_id res chain seq x y z
N MET A 1 14.23 -10.85 6.45
CA MET A 1 12.96 -11.03 7.16
C MET A 1 11.85 -10.42 6.32
N THR A 2 10.81 -11.15 6.12
CA THR A 2 9.57 -10.67 5.54
C THR A 2 8.74 -9.96 6.62
N GLY A 3 7.69 -9.27 6.25
CA GLY A 3 6.81 -8.63 7.22
C GLY A 3 5.55 -8.12 6.54
N PHE A 4 4.46 -8.13 7.29
CA PHE A 4 3.17 -7.64 6.83
C PHE A 4 2.48 -6.90 7.97
N GLY A 5 1.96 -5.73 7.66
CA GLY A 5 1.11 -4.95 8.56
C GLY A 5 -0.07 -4.38 7.78
N LYS A 6 -1.25 -4.56 8.29
CA LYS A 6 -2.48 -3.98 7.72
C LYS A 6 -3.35 -3.46 8.85
N VAL A 7 -3.76 -2.21 8.73
CA VAL A 7 -4.68 -1.56 9.66
C VAL A 7 -5.71 -0.77 8.87
N THR A 8 -6.91 -0.73 9.36
CA THR A 8 -8.02 -0.02 8.76
C THR A 8 -8.63 0.91 9.80
N ALA A 9 -8.76 2.19 9.43
CA ALA A 9 -9.48 3.19 10.21
C ALA A 9 -10.78 3.57 9.51
N GLU A 10 -11.86 3.69 10.27
CA GLU A 10 -13.15 4.14 9.78
C GLU A 10 -13.34 5.61 10.14
N LEU A 11 -13.49 6.44 9.11
CA LEU A 11 -13.83 7.84 9.21
C LEU A 11 -15.30 8.03 8.85
N PRO A 12 -15.94 9.14 9.20
CA PRO A 12 -17.38 9.32 8.98
C PRO A 12 -17.86 9.16 7.54
N SER A 13 -17.01 9.52 6.55
CA SER A 13 -17.35 9.48 5.11
C SER A 13 -16.52 8.47 4.31
N LYS A 14 -15.47 7.92 4.90
CA LYS A 14 -14.52 7.05 4.20
C LYS A 14 -13.82 6.09 5.14
N LYS A 15 -13.36 4.99 4.58
CA LYS A 15 -12.56 3.96 5.23
C LYS A 15 -11.15 4.03 4.66
N VAL A 16 -10.17 4.21 5.52
CA VAL A 16 -8.77 4.28 5.14
C VAL A 16 -8.09 2.98 5.55
N THR A 17 -7.54 2.26 4.59
CA THR A 17 -6.77 1.04 4.83
C THR A 17 -5.30 1.29 4.51
N VAL A 18 -4.45 1.09 5.48
CA VAL A 18 -2.99 1.15 5.35
C VAL A 18 -2.43 -0.25 5.30
N GLU A 19 -1.65 -0.54 4.28
CA GLU A 19 -1.02 -1.84 4.08
C GLU A 19 0.49 -1.65 3.85
N ILE A 20 1.29 -2.36 4.64
CA ILE A 20 2.75 -2.35 4.56
C ILE A 20 3.23 -3.78 4.35
N LYS A 21 3.96 -4.01 3.26
CA LYS A 21 4.63 -5.28 2.95
C LYS A 21 6.12 -5.06 2.95
N ALA A 22 6.85 -5.97 3.57
CA ALA A 22 8.30 -5.94 3.54
C ALA A 22 8.87 -7.29 3.08
N LEU A 23 9.77 -7.22 2.11
CA LEU A 23 10.54 -8.36 1.64
C LEU A 23 12.00 -8.23 2.04
N ASN A 24 12.72 -9.36 2.05
CA ASN A 24 14.12 -9.36 2.42
C ASN A 24 14.97 -8.65 1.36
N SER A 25 15.71 -7.62 1.78
CA SER A 25 16.70 -6.92 0.97
C SER A 25 17.86 -6.45 1.85
N LYS A 26 19.03 -6.26 1.24
CA LYS A 26 20.22 -5.72 1.92
C LYS A 26 20.10 -4.23 2.22
N GLN A 27 19.46 -3.50 1.32
CA GLN A 27 19.22 -2.06 1.43
C GLN A 27 17.73 -1.80 1.66
N LEU A 28 17.40 -0.64 2.21
CA LEU A 28 16.03 -0.18 2.31
C LEU A 28 15.60 0.42 0.98
N ASP A 29 14.65 -0.24 0.33
CA ASP A 29 13.99 0.20 -0.90
C ASP A 29 12.51 0.43 -0.58
N LEU A 30 12.05 1.68 -0.70
CA LEU A 30 10.70 2.08 -0.31
C LEU A 30 9.89 2.48 -1.55
N SER A 31 8.86 1.72 -1.84
CA SER A 31 7.84 2.04 -2.84
C SER A 31 6.56 2.48 -2.15
N THR A 32 6.06 3.66 -2.49
CA THR A 32 4.86 4.24 -1.90
C THR A 32 3.75 4.36 -2.94
N ARG A 33 2.54 3.93 -2.59
CA ARG A 33 1.31 4.19 -3.37
C ARG A 33 0.33 4.92 -2.47
N ILE A 34 0.22 6.21 -2.70
CA ILE A 34 -0.58 7.12 -1.89
C ILE A 34 -1.64 7.76 -2.78
N PRO A 35 -2.90 7.79 -2.37
CA PRO A 35 -3.96 8.51 -3.06
C PRO A 35 -3.62 9.99 -3.21
N SER A 36 -4.10 10.62 -4.29
CA SER A 36 -3.84 12.04 -4.61
C SER A 36 -4.18 12.98 -3.47
N ILE A 37 -5.20 12.66 -2.69
CA ILE A 37 -5.65 13.45 -1.53
C ILE A 37 -4.59 13.58 -0.42
N TYR A 38 -3.67 12.62 -0.27
CA TYR A 38 -2.59 12.64 0.73
C TYR A 38 -1.20 12.80 0.11
N LYS A 39 -1.12 13.17 -1.16
CA LYS A 39 0.15 13.26 -1.88
C LYS A 39 1.10 14.30 -1.29
N ASP A 40 0.57 15.41 -0.79
CA ASP A 40 1.35 16.47 -0.15
C ASP A 40 2.03 16.01 1.15
N LYS A 41 1.48 14.99 1.79
CA LYS A 41 2.02 14.38 3.01
C LYS A 41 2.96 13.20 2.76
N GLU A 42 3.26 12.90 1.48
CA GLU A 42 4.11 11.76 1.12
C GLU A 42 5.50 11.82 1.75
N MET A 43 6.11 13.00 1.79
CA MET A 43 7.45 13.18 2.35
C MET A 43 7.50 12.91 3.85
N GLU A 44 6.44 13.29 4.58
CA GLU A 44 6.31 13.03 6.02
C GLU A 44 6.18 11.52 6.26
N LEU A 45 5.33 10.83 5.51
CA LEU A 45 5.15 9.38 5.58
C LEU A 45 6.43 8.64 5.23
N ARG A 46 7.14 9.07 4.19
CA ARG A 46 8.44 8.50 3.81
C ARG A 46 9.46 8.61 4.94
N SER A 47 9.58 9.80 5.55
CA SER A 47 10.50 10.04 6.65
C SER A 47 10.19 9.13 7.85
N LEU A 48 8.92 8.98 8.19
CA LEU A 48 8.46 8.11 9.27
C LEU A 48 8.78 6.63 8.99
N LEU A 49 8.55 6.16 7.76
CA LEU A 49 8.88 4.79 7.36
C LEU A 49 10.40 4.52 7.37
N LEU A 50 11.20 5.49 6.88
CA LEU A 50 12.66 5.39 6.86
C LEU A 50 13.25 5.36 8.27
N GLN A 51 12.68 6.10 9.23
CA GLN A 51 13.10 6.09 10.63
C GLN A 51 12.71 4.79 11.36
N SER A 52 11.59 4.19 10.99
CA SER A 52 11.04 3.01 11.65
C SER A 52 11.58 1.69 11.10
N LEU A 53 12.06 1.68 9.86
CA LEU A 53 12.47 0.47 9.15
C LEU A 53 13.94 0.56 8.71
N GLU A 54 14.76 -0.35 9.21
CA GLU A 54 16.22 -0.34 8.98
C GLU A 54 16.60 -0.87 7.57
N ARG A 55 15.93 -1.93 7.10
CA ARG A 55 16.26 -2.61 5.84
C ARG A 55 15.07 -3.38 5.28
N GLY A 56 15.12 -3.66 3.99
CA GLY A 56 14.12 -4.47 3.27
C GLY A 56 13.55 -3.72 2.08
N LYS A 57 12.96 -4.46 1.14
CA LYS A 57 12.12 -3.87 0.11
C LYS A 57 10.73 -3.72 0.69
N VAL A 58 10.31 -2.47 0.89
CA VAL A 58 9.06 -2.10 1.56
C VAL A 58 8.09 -1.51 0.54
N GLU A 59 6.91 -2.10 0.46
CA GLU A 59 5.77 -1.56 -0.29
C GLU A 59 4.76 -1.01 0.71
N PHE A 60 4.49 0.29 0.59
CA PHE A 60 3.54 1.02 1.41
C PHE A 60 2.37 1.49 0.56
N ASN A 61 1.17 1.07 0.91
CA ASN A 61 -0.05 1.40 0.16
C ASN A 61 -1.10 1.98 1.11
N ILE A 62 -1.74 3.06 0.69
CA ILE A 62 -2.93 3.60 1.34
C ILE A 62 -4.09 3.42 0.36
N PHE A 63 -5.18 2.81 0.83
CA PHE A 63 -6.42 2.68 0.10
C PHE A 63 -7.51 3.47 0.79
N ILE A 64 -8.34 4.16 0.01
CA ILE A 64 -9.50 4.90 0.49
C ILE A 64 -10.73 4.29 -0.16
N GLU A 65 -11.69 3.90 0.66
CA GLU A 65 -13.02 3.48 0.25
C GLU A 65 -14.01 4.51 0.78
N TYR A 66 -14.78 5.15 -0.08
CA TYR A 66 -15.81 6.09 0.31
C TYR A 66 -17.07 5.34 0.76
N ILE A 67 -17.60 5.69 1.93
CA ILE A 67 -18.79 5.10 2.51
C ILE A 67 -19.92 6.10 2.38
N GLY A 68 -20.96 5.76 1.59
CA GLY A 68 -22.16 6.59 1.46
C GLY A 68 -22.36 7.19 0.06
N LYS A 69 -23.20 8.25 0.01
CA LYS A 69 -23.56 8.94 -1.23
C LYS A 69 -22.55 10.00 -1.69
N ASP A 70 -21.58 10.31 -0.85
CA ASP A 70 -20.55 11.33 -1.11
C ASP A 70 -19.41 10.74 -1.94
N THR A 71 -19.73 10.38 -3.18
CA THR A 71 -18.68 10.08 -4.15
C THR A 71 -17.99 11.40 -4.54
N PRO A 72 -16.65 11.49 -4.47
CA PRO A 72 -15.91 12.71 -4.83
C PRO A 72 -15.97 13.00 -6.34
N THR A 73 -16.74 12.22 -7.06
CA THR A 73 -16.82 12.28 -8.51
C THR A 73 -18.08 13.07 -8.89
N GLN A 74 -17.89 14.27 -9.41
CA GLN A 74 -18.98 15.12 -9.91
C GLN A 74 -18.85 15.31 -11.42
N ILE A 75 -20.02 15.43 -12.08
CA ILE A 75 -20.06 15.76 -13.49
C ILE A 75 -19.78 17.25 -13.67
N ASN A 76 -18.76 17.58 -14.45
CA ASN A 76 -18.43 18.95 -14.80
C ASN A 76 -19.38 19.47 -15.87
N LEU A 77 -20.49 20.07 -15.44
CA LEU A 77 -21.52 20.57 -16.33
C LEU A 77 -20.97 21.55 -17.38
N ALA A 78 -20.05 22.45 -16.98
CA ALA A 78 -19.47 23.43 -17.89
C ALA A 78 -18.64 22.77 -19.02
N ALA A 79 -17.87 21.74 -18.70
CA ALA A 79 -17.13 21.01 -19.72
C ALA A 79 -18.06 20.22 -20.64
N VAL A 80 -19.08 19.55 -20.08
CA VAL A 80 -20.08 18.79 -20.82
C VAL A 80 -20.86 19.68 -21.79
N GLU A 81 -21.30 20.87 -21.34
CA GLU A 81 -22.01 21.84 -22.17
C GLU A 81 -21.13 22.36 -23.32
N ASN A 82 -19.85 22.64 -23.02
CA ASN A 82 -18.90 23.06 -24.05
C ASN A 82 -18.70 21.99 -25.12
N TYR A 83 -18.47 20.74 -24.73
CA TYR A 83 -18.36 19.62 -25.69
C TYR A 83 -19.63 19.39 -26.49
N TYR A 84 -20.79 19.49 -25.85
CA TYR A 84 -22.08 19.39 -26.56
C TYR A 84 -22.21 20.41 -27.68
N ASN A 85 -21.90 21.68 -27.41
CA ASN A 85 -21.97 22.76 -28.39
C ASN A 85 -20.96 22.55 -29.54
N GLN A 86 -19.71 22.14 -29.20
CA GLN A 86 -18.71 21.86 -30.22
C GLN A 86 -19.10 20.68 -31.14
N ILE A 87 -19.63 19.60 -30.57
CA ILE A 87 -20.07 18.44 -31.37
C ILE A 87 -21.21 18.84 -32.33
N LYS A 88 -22.17 19.66 -31.90
CA LYS A 88 -23.22 20.20 -32.77
C LYS A 88 -22.66 21.05 -33.92
N GLU A 89 -21.75 21.96 -33.59
CA GLU A 89 -21.12 22.82 -34.60
C GLU A 89 -20.35 21.99 -35.67
N ILE A 90 -19.62 20.97 -35.20
CA ILE A 90 -18.91 20.04 -36.10
C ILE A 90 -19.89 19.26 -36.97
N ALA A 91 -21.00 18.74 -36.39
CA ALA A 91 -22.00 18.00 -37.13
C ALA A 91 -22.65 18.84 -38.24
N GLU A 92 -22.95 20.10 -37.95
CA GLU A 92 -23.50 21.06 -38.92
C GLU A 92 -22.46 21.39 -40.02
N LYS A 93 -21.21 21.69 -39.67
CA LYS A 93 -20.15 22.02 -40.64
C LYS A 93 -19.79 20.86 -41.57
N LEU A 94 -19.80 19.65 -41.07
CA LEU A 94 -19.42 18.45 -41.81
C LEU A 94 -20.64 17.72 -42.42
N ASN A 95 -21.85 18.20 -42.15
CA ASN A 95 -23.10 17.61 -42.57
C ASN A 95 -23.23 16.12 -42.23
N ILE A 96 -22.84 15.78 -40.97
CA ILE A 96 -22.93 14.43 -40.42
C ILE A 96 -24.01 14.37 -39.32
N SER A 97 -24.55 13.16 -39.09
CA SER A 97 -25.54 12.99 -38.02
C SER A 97 -24.93 13.14 -36.64
N VAL A 98 -25.69 13.77 -35.74
CA VAL A 98 -25.32 13.84 -34.31
C VAL A 98 -25.38 12.47 -33.62
N PRO A 99 -24.64 12.23 -32.57
CA PRO A 99 -24.66 10.96 -31.82
C PRO A 99 -26.07 10.65 -31.29
N ASN A 100 -26.51 9.41 -31.39
CA ASN A 100 -27.80 8.98 -30.83
C ASN A 100 -27.74 8.90 -29.28
N ASP A 101 -26.57 8.55 -28.72
CA ASP A 101 -26.34 8.47 -27.27
C ASP A 101 -25.40 9.59 -26.82
N TRP A 102 -25.99 10.71 -26.43
CA TRP A 102 -25.28 11.88 -25.94
C TRP A 102 -24.59 11.64 -24.60
N PHE A 103 -25.24 10.92 -23.67
CA PHE A 103 -24.68 10.69 -22.36
C PHE A 103 -23.40 9.87 -22.44
N GLN A 104 -23.42 8.79 -23.21
CA GLN A 104 -22.23 7.96 -23.38
C GLN A 104 -21.10 8.73 -24.08
N THR A 105 -21.42 9.57 -25.05
CA THR A 105 -20.43 10.36 -25.79
C THR A 105 -19.79 11.41 -24.90
N LEU A 106 -20.61 12.21 -24.19
CA LEU A 106 -20.17 13.34 -23.39
C LEU A 106 -19.41 12.90 -22.11
N LEU A 107 -19.86 11.83 -21.44
CA LEU A 107 -19.21 11.34 -20.23
C LEU A 107 -17.85 10.65 -20.48
N ARG A 108 -17.54 10.31 -21.73
CA ARG A 108 -16.23 9.80 -22.14
C ARG A 108 -15.23 10.90 -22.51
N MET A 109 -15.68 12.14 -22.62
CA MET A 109 -14.78 13.26 -22.94
C MET A 109 -13.88 13.59 -21.75
N PRO A 110 -12.66 14.08 -22.01
CA PRO A 110 -11.74 14.52 -20.97
C PRO A 110 -12.41 15.55 -20.05
N ASP A 111 -12.11 15.53 -18.77
CA ASP A 111 -12.62 16.50 -17.79
C ASP A 111 -14.15 16.58 -17.64
N ALA A 112 -14.92 15.71 -18.32
CA ALA A 112 -16.37 15.59 -18.13
C ALA A 112 -16.71 15.11 -16.71
N ILE A 113 -15.82 14.35 -16.11
CA ILE A 113 -15.94 13.84 -14.76
C ILE A 113 -14.78 14.44 -13.95
N LYS A 114 -15.10 15.27 -12.98
CA LYS A 114 -14.12 15.82 -12.01
C LYS A 114 -14.17 15.02 -10.73
N SER A 115 -13.01 14.59 -10.27
CA SER A 115 -12.85 14.19 -8.88
C SER A 115 -12.48 15.43 -8.08
N GLU A 116 -13.36 15.91 -7.22
CA GLU A 116 -13.01 16.96 -6.27
C GLU A 116 -12.00 16.37 -5.28
N THR A 117 -10.77 16.85 -5.35
CA THR A 117 -9.76 16.59 -4.33
C THR A 117 -10.11 17.50 -3.14
N VAL A 118 -10.94 17.03 -2.24
CA VAL A 118 -11.15 17.69 -0.95
C VAL A 118 -9.86 17.50 -0.16
N GLU A 119 -9.20 18.60 0.20
CA GLU A 119 -8.03 18.55 1.07
C GLU A 119 -8.42 17.89 2.41
N PRO A 120 -7.61 16.94 2.91
CA PRO A 120 -7.91 16.28 4.17
C PRO A 120 -7.83 17.28 5.32
N ASP A 121 -8.81 17.26 6.21
CA ASP A 121 -8.79 18.02 7.43
C ASP A 121 -7.64 17.55 8.35
N GLU A 122 -7.06 18.48 9.15
CA GLU A 122 -5.96 18.12 10.06
C GLU A 122 -6.35 17.03 11.05
N SER A 123 -7.58 17.01 11.50
CA SER A 123 -8.11 15.96 12.37
C SER A 123 -8.12 14.59 11.70
N GLU A 124 -8.47 14.54 10.42
CA GLU A 124 -8.44 13.34 9.60
C GLU A 124 -7.00 12.85 9.39
N TRP A 125 -6.10 13.78 9.08
CA TRP A 125 -4.68 13.44 8.92
C TRP A 125 -4.09 12.82 10.20
N GLY A 126 -4.46 13.32 11.38
CA GLY A 126 -4.07 12.73 12.66
C GLY A 126 -4.45 11.24 12.76
N VAL A 127 -5.69 10.88 12.40
CA VAL A 127 -6.17 9.50 12.41
C VAL A 127 -5.40 8.64 11.40
N VAL A 128 -5.16 9.15 10.20
CA VAL A 128 -4.37 8.43 9.17
C VAL A 128 -2.94 8.18 9.65
N LEU A 129 -2.31 9.17 10.28
CA LEU A 129 -0.95 9.04 10.80
C LEU A 129 -0.86 7.99 11.93
N GLU A 130 -1.84 7.95 12.83
CA GLU A 130 -1.93 6.89 13.86
C GLU A 130 -2.12 5.51 13.23
N THR A 131 -2.99 5.41 12.23
CA THR A 131 -3.19 4.16 11.48
C THR A 131 -1.91 3.67 10.82
N VAL A 132 -1.09 4.58 10.29
CA VAL A 132 0.22 4.25 9.72
C VAL A 132 1.18 3.74 10.79
N LYS A 133 1.25 4.40 11.96
CA LYS A 133 2.08 3.95 13.08
C LYS A 133 1.69 2.55 13.57
N ASP A 134 0.40 2.28 13.67
CA ASP A 134 -0.10 0.96 14.05
C ASP A 134 0.23 -0.10 12.99
N ALA A 135 0.14 0.22 11.71
CA ALA A 135 0.54 -0.68 10.63
C ALA A 135 2.05 -1.01 10.68
N ILE A 136 2.90 -0.02 10.98
CA ILE A 136 4.33 -0.22 11.21
C ILE A 136 4.57 -1.14 12.42
N LYS A 137 3.84 -0.92 13.51
CA LYS A 137 3.92 -1.76 14.71
C LYS A 137 3.55 -3.21 14.40
N HIS A 138 2.45 -3.45 13.70
CA HIS A 138 2.05 -4.79 13.28
C HIS A 138 3.11 -5.48 12.42
N LEU A 139 3.75 -4.75 11.51
CA LEU A 139 4.86 -5.27 10.71
C LEU A 139 6.08 -5.64 11.58
N CYS A 140 6.41 -4.82 12.57
CA CYS A 140 7.50 -5.09 13.51
C CYS A 140 7.19 -6.31 14.39
N ASP A 141 5.97 -6.41 14.91
CA ASP A 141 5.52 -7.55 15.72
C ASP A 141 5.57 -8.86 14.91
N PHE A 142 5.15 -8.81 13.65
CA PHE A 142 5.28 -9.95 12.73
C PHE A 142 6.75 -10.39 12.58
N ARG A 143 7.67 -9.44 12.38
CA ARG A 143 9.11 -9.73 12.29
C ARG A 143 9.69 -10.34 13.57
N ILE A 144 9.24 -9.87 14.73
CA ILE A 144 9.66 -10.42 16.04
C ILE A 144 9.20 -11.88 16.17
N GLN A 145 7.95 -12.17 15.80
CA GLN A 145 7.40 -13.52 15.83
C GLN A 145 8.15 -14.47 14.87
N GLU A 146 8.38 -14.04 13.61
CA GLU A 146 9.17 -14.80 12.65
C GLU A 146 10.59 -15.07 13.18
N GLY A 147 11.22 -14.04 13.74
CA GLY A 147 12.54 -14.16 14.36
C GLY A 147 12.61 -15.16 15.50
N ALA A 148 11.62 -15.16 16.40
CA ALA A 148 11.55 -16.11 17.51
C ALA A 148 11.34 -17.55 17.02
N MET A 149 10.55 -17.76 15.95
CA MET A 149 10.40 -19.08 15.34
C MET A 149 11.72 -19.57 14.74
N LEU A 150 12.42 -18.71 14.00
CA LEU A 150 13.72 -19.04 13.40
C LEU A 150 14.78 -19.33 14.47
N GLN A 151 14.80 -18.58 15.56
CA GLN A 151 15.71 -18.81 16.68
C GLN A 151 15.54 -20.23 17.23
N LYS A 152 14.30 -20.63 17.55
CA LYS A 152 14.01 -21.99 18.05
C LYS A 152 14.47 -23.07 17.07
N LEU A 153 14.23 -22.85 15.78
CA LEU A 153 14.66 -23.80 14.73
C LEU A 153 16.20 -23.94 14.70
N PHE A 154 16.93 -22.84 14.76
CA PHE A 154 18.39 -22.86 14.76
C PHE A 154 18.95 -23.49 16.03
N GLU A 155 18.43 -23.19 17.21
CA GLU A 155 18.83 -23.80 18.47
C GLU A 155 18.65 -25.34 18.43
N GLN A 156 17.51 -25.82 17.89
CA GLN A 156 17.27 -27.24 17.71
C GLN A 156 18.27 -27.88 16.75
N LYS A 157 18.57 -27.22 15.60
CA LYS A 157 19.53 -27.73 14.62
C LYS A 157 20.95 -27.78 15.20
N ILE A 158 21.35 -26.77 15.96
CA ILE A 158 22.66 -26.74 16.64
C ILE A 158 22.75 -27.85 17.67
N ALA A 159 21.71 -28.09 18.47
CA ALA A 159 21.66 -29.19 19.43
C ALA A 159 21.79 -30.56 18.74
N ASN A 160 21.10 -30.75 17.62
CA ASN A 160 21.20 -31.98 16.82
C ASN A 160 22.63 -32.18 16.29
N ILE A 161 23.27 -31.16 15.75
CA ILE A 161 24.65 -31.21 15.29
C ILE A 161 25.60 -31.61 16.43
N ALA A 162 25.43 -30.97 17.61
CA ALA A 162 26.23 -31.29 18.77
C ALA A 162 26.08 -32.74 19.25
N THR A 163 24.87 -33.29 19.16
CA THR A 163 24.62 -34.73 19.48
C THR A 163 25.29 -35.63 18.48
N LEU A 164 25.10 -35.38 17.18
CA LEU A 164 25.74 -36.17 16.12
C LEU A 164 27.28 -36.14 16.19
N LEU A 165 27.85 -34.98 16.57
CA LEU A 165 29.29 -34.86 16.76
C LEU A 165 29.78 -35.73 17.92
N LYS A 166 29.06 -35.77 19.02
CA LYS A 166 29.40 -36.65 20.19
C LYS A 166 29.35 -38.12 19.75
N ASP A 167 28.31 -38.52 19.03
CA ASP A 167 28.18 -39.87 18.55
C ASP A 167 29.31 -40.23 17.59
N CYS A 168 29.69 -39.34 16.69
CA CYS A 168 30.82 -39.55 15.75
C CYS A 168 32.15 -39.70 16.50
N LEU A 169 32.39 -38.89 17.54
CA LEU A 169 33.62 -39.00 18.36
C LEU A 169 33.73 -40.30 19.12
N LEU A 170 32.63 -40.96 19.49
CA LEU A 170 32.60 -42.27 20.08
C LEU A 170 33.05 -43.36 19.09
N TYR A 171 32.74 -43.19 17.81
CA TYR A 171 33.16 -44.14 16.75
C TYR A 171 34.58 -43.90 16.25
N THR A 172 35.18 -42.74 16.47
CA THR A 172 36.56 -42.39 16.08
C THR A 172 37.56 -42.59 17.21
N SER A 173 37.13 -43.18 18.32
CA SER A 173 38.08 -43.61 19.38
C SER A 173 39.10 -44.60 18.82
N PRO A 174 40.41 -44.43 19.04
CA PRO A 174 41.43 -45.28 18.50
C PRO A 174 41.19 -46.74 18.90
N SER A 175 41.33 -47.64 17.91
CA SER A 175 41.21 -49.07 18.13
C SER A 175 42.22 -49.52 19.18
N PRO A 176 41.86 -50.40 20.13
CA PRO A 176 42.80 -50.94 21.12
C PRO A 176 43.98 -51.71 20.53
N ARG A 177 44.20 -51.67 19.21
CA ARG A 177 45.26 -52.38 18.47
C ARG A 177 46.35 -51.47 17.90
N ASP A 178 46.31 -50.16 18.17
CA ASP A 178 47.39 -49.26 17.75
C ASP A 178 48.34 -49.00 18.94
#